data_7885307a06c179ec11cf4c8fead94d47
#
_entry.id   7885307a06c179ec11cf4c8fead94d47
#
_cell.length_a   1.000
_cell.length_b   1.000
_cell.length_c   1.000
_cell.angle_alpha   90.00
_cell.angle_beta   90.00
_cell.angle_gamma   90.00
#
_symmetry.space_group_name_H-M   'P 1'
#
loop_
_entity.id
_entity.type
_entity.pdbx_description
1 polymer ?
#
loop_
_entity_poly.entity_id
_entity_poly.type
_entity_poly.pdbx_seq_one_letter_code
_entity_poly.pdbx_strand_id
1 'polypeptide(L)'
;PADNGSILIDGHLPGLVSKSIVSYLPERTYLNDWMKVSEVLQFFSDFYADFDLERAQQMLADLHLSPNTRLKTMSKGTKEKVQLILVMSRRAQLYLLDEPIGGVDPAARDYILNTILRNYSENASVVLSTHLIGDIERALDEVLMLKDNTVFLHQGVDELREAHGCSVDEYFREVFRA
;
A
#
# COMPACT_ATOMS: atom_id res chain seq x y z
N PRO A 1 -9.24 -12.82 -13.79
CA PRO A 1 -9.36 -12.48 -15.20
C PRO A 1 -10.48 -11.46 -15.38
N ALA A 2 -10.29 -10.48 -16.25
CA ALA A 2 -11.39 -9.59 -16.61
C ALA A 2 -12.39 -10.38 -17.46
N ASP A 3 -13.69 -10.20 -17.22
CA ASP A 3 -14.73 -10.86 -18.03
C ASP A 3 -14.73 -10.31 -19.46
N ASN A 4 -14.42 -9.02 -19.61
CA ASN A 4 -14.20 -8.35 -20.89
C ASN A 4 -13.11 -7.28 -20.73
N GLY A 5 -12.43 -6.93 -21.84
CA GLY A 5 -11.37 -5.93 -21.86
C GLY A 5 -9.98 -6.52 -21.60
N SER A 6 -9.00 -5.64 -21.42
CA SER A 6 -7.61 -6.00 -21.16
C SER A 6 -7.05 -5.16 -20.02
N ILE A 7 -6.17 -5.76 -19.23
CA ILE A 7 -5.39 -5.09 -18.19
C ILE A 7 -3.93 -5.17 -18.61
N LEU A 8 -3.26 -4.02 -18.65
CA LEU A 8 -1.84 -3.93 -18.92
C LEU A 8 -1.14 -3.20 -17.78
N ILE A 9 0.01 -3.71 -17.37
CA ILE A 9 0.89 -3.08 -16.39
C ILE A 9 2.23 -2.87 -17.09
N ASP A 10 2.60 -1.63 -17.29
CA ASP A 10 3.77 -1.24 -18.11
C ASP A 10 3.78 -1.95 -19.49
N GLY A 11 2.62 -1.95 -20.17
CA GLY A 11 2.43 -2.60 -21.46
C GLY A 11 2.35 -4.12 -21.45
N HIS A 12 2.50 -4.78 -20.30
CA HIS A 12 2.50 -6.22 -20.15
C HIS A 12 1.19 -6.75 -19.56
N LEU A 13 0.71 -7.87 -20.08
CA LEU A 13 -0.39 -8.61 -19.45
C LEU A 13 0.00 -9.11 -18.04
N PRO A 14 -0.97 -9.29 -17.13
CA PRO A 14 -0.71 -9.90 -15.82
C PRO A 14 -0.01 -11.26 -15.95
N GLY A 15 1.22 -11.35 -15.43
CA GLY A 15 2.08 -12.54 -15.57
C GLY A 15 3.40 -12.39 -14.83
N LEU A 16 4.42 -13.12 -15.25
CA LEU A 16 5.73 -13.10 -14.59
C LEU A 16 6.38 -11.71 -14.64
N VAL A 17 6.34 -11.04 -15.79
CA VAL A 17 6.93 -9.70 -15.97
C VAL A 17 6.22 -8.70 -15.07
N SER A 18 4.89 -8.59 -15.15
CA SER A 18 4.14 -7.64 -14.32
C SER A 18 4.30 -7.90 -12.82
N LYS A 19 4.39 -9.17 -12.39
CA LYS A 19 4.63 -9.53 -10.98
C LYS A 19 6.03 -9.14 -10.48
N SER A 20 7.02 -9.07 -11.37
CA SER A 20 8.38 -8.64 -10.97
C SER A 20 8.46 -7.14 -10.69
N ILE A 21 7.59 -6.32 -11.28
CA ILE A 21 7.58 -4.85 -11.14
C ILE A 21 6.48 -4.33 -10.21
N VAL A 22 5.58 -5.19 -9.74
CA VAL A 22 4.48 -4.83 -8.81
C VAL A 22 4.80 -5.29 -7.40
N SER A 23 4.63 -4.40 -6.43
CA SER A 23 4.60 -4.74 -5.01
C SER A 23 3.18 -4.57 -4.48
N TYR A 24 2.63 -5.62 -3.86
CA TYR A 24 1.24 -5.64 -3.43
C TYR A 24 1.09 -5.87 -1.93
N LEU A 25 0.34 -4.98 -1.28
CA LEU A 25 -0.10 -5.10 0.10
C LEU A 25 -1.59 -5.41 0.11
N PRO A 26 -2.02 -6.64 0.41
CA PRO A 26 -3.43 -6.94 0.59
C PRO A 26 -3.94 -6.48 1.96
N GLU A 27 -5.25 -6.24 2.07
CA GLU A 27 -5.94 -5.89 3.32
C GLU A 27 -5.67 -6.90 4.46
N ARG A 28 -5.55 -8.18 4.10
CA ARG A 28 -5.30 -9.24 5.09
C ARG A 28 -3.87 -9.73 5.04
N THR A 29 -3.29 -10.00 6.21
CA THR A 29 -1.95 -10.58 6.27
C THR A 29 -1.95 -12.01 5.69
N TYR A 30 -0.96 -12.28 4.84
CA TYR A 30 -0.71 -13.59 4.23
C TYR A 30 0.54 -14.27 4.80
N LEU A 31 1.18 -13.65 5.79
CA LEU A 31 2.42 -14.17 6.37
C LEU A 31 2.17 -15.40 7.22
N ASN A 32 3.03 -16.39 7.10
CA ASN A 32 2.93 -17.63 7.88
C ASN A 32 3.33 -17.38 9.34
N ASP A 33 2.42 -17.62 10.25
CA ASP A 33 2.55 -17.35 11.67
C ASP A 33 3.71 -18.08 12.38
N TRP A 34 4.14 -19.22 11.85
CA TRP A 34 5.26 -20.00 12.40
C TRP A 34 6.63 -19.42 12.10
N MET A 35 6.75 -18.55 11.09
CA MET A 35 8.01 -17.94 10.67
C MET A 35 8.46 -16.87 11.67
N LYS A 36 9.79 -16.69 11.77
CA LYS A 36 10.40 -15.52 12.36
C LYS A 36 10.45 -14.39 11.35
N VAL A 37 10.56 -13.15 11.81
CA VAL A 37 10.74 -11.98 10.94
C VAL A 37 11.96 -12.15 10.04
N SER A 38 13.10 -12.60 10.57
CA SER A 38 14.31 -12.85 9.79
C SER A 38 14.12 -13.88 8.67
N GLU A 39 13.33 -14.92 8.92
CA GLU A 39 13.03 -15.96 7.94
C GLU A 39 12.16 -15.42 6.80
N VAL A 40 11.19 -14.52 7.14
CA VAL A 40 10.36 -13.86 6.13
C VAL A 40 11.17 -12.86 5.30
N LEU A 41 12.06 -12.09 5.92
CA LEU A 41 12.96 -11.20 5.18
C LEU A 41 13.85 -11.97 4.19
N GLN A 42 14.43 -13.08 4.65
CA GLN A 42 15.25 -13.93 3.80
C GLN A 42 14.43 -14.52 2.64
N PHE A 43 13.22 -15.00 2.92
CA PHE A 43 12.31 -15.50 1.89
C PHE A 43 12.01 -14.46 0.81
N PHE A 44 11.75 -13.20 1.21
CA PHE A 44 11.52 -12.12 0.24
C PHE A 44 12.79 -11.78 -0.55
N SER A 45 13.95 -11.76 0.09
CA SER A 45 15.24 -11.55 -0.54
C SER A 45 15.59 -12.63 -1.57
N ASP A 46 15.24 -13.89 -1.28
CA ASP A 46 15.47 -15.01 -2.19
C ASP A 46 14.51 -15.00 -3.39
N PHE A 47 13.28 -14.48 -3.19
CA PHE A 47 12.21 -14.54 -4.18
C PHE A 47 12.17 -13.32 -5.10
N TYR A 48 12.52 -12.14 -4.58
CA TYR A 48 12.45 -10.87 -5.30
C TYR A 48 13.84 -10.27 -5.46
N ALA A 49 14.34 -10.25 -6.70
CA ALA A 49 15.66 -9.68 -7.01
C ALA A 49 15.77 -8.18 -6.69
N ASP A 50 14.63 -7.48 -6.61
CA ASP A 50 14.51 -6.05 -6.30
C ASP A 50 14.26 -5.77 -4.81
N PHE A 51 14.34 -6.80 -3.94
CA PHE A 51 14.14 -6.63 -2.50
C PHE A 51 15.39 -6.04 -1.83
N ASP A 52 15.20 -4.92 -1.15
CA ASP A 52 16.25 -4.21 -0.40
C ASP A 52 16.25 -4.68 1.06
N LEU A 53 17.07 -5.69 1.34
CA LEU A 53 17.18 -6.30 2.67
C LEU A 53 17.69 -5.29 3.72
N GLU A 54 18.63 -4.41 3.37
CA GLU A 54 19.17 -3.41 4.30
C GLU A 54 18.10 -2.41 4.71
N ARG A 55 17.32 -1.92 3.74
CA ARG A 55 16.15 -1.08 4.01
C ARG A 55 15.14 -1.76 4.93
N ALA A 56 14.80 -3.02 4.66
CA ALA A 56 13.88 -3.77 5.50
C ALA A 56 14.37 -3.90 6.95
N GLN A 57 15.65 -4.17 7.14
CA GLN A 57 16.28 -4.26 8.45
C GLN A 57 16.28 -2.91 9.18
N GLN A 58 16.55 -1.81 8.48
CA GLN A 58 16.49 -0.46 9.05
C GLN A 58 15.07 -0.13 9.53
N MET A 59 14.05 -0.39 8.69
CA MET A 59 12.65 -0.14 9.05
C MET A 59 12.19 -0.98 10.25
N LEU A 60 12.68 -2.22 10.38
CA LEU A 60 12.44 -3.04 11.57
C LEU A 60 13.09 -2.45 12.82
N ALA A 61 14.33 -1.96 12.70
CA ALA A 61 15.05 -1.31 13.80
C ALA A 61 14.32 -0.04 14.27
N ASP A 62 13.81 0.77 13.35
CA ASP A 62 13.04 1.98 13.66
C ASP A 62 11.75 1.67 14.45
N LEU A 63 11.16 0.50 14.23
CA LEU A 63 10.01 -0.03 14.96
C LEU A 63 10.38 -0.79 16.25
N HIS A 64 11.66 -0.91 16.56
CA HIS A 64 12.17 -1.73 17.66
C HIS A 64 11.71 -3.20 17.60
N LEU A 65 11.53 -3.73 16.39
CA LEU A 65 11.12 -5.12 16.14
C LEU A 65 12.34 -6.03 16.02
N SER A 66 12.38 -7.07 16.88
CA SER A 66 13.47 -8.05 16.82
C SER A 66 13.28 -9.01 15.64
N PRO A 67 14.33 -9.21 14.81
CA PRO A 67 14.31 -10.20 13.72
C PRO A 67 14.03 -11.65 14.20
N ASN A 68 14.31 -11.94 15.45
CA ASN A 68 14.12 -13.27 16.03
C ASN A 68 12.69 -13.53 16.53
N THR A 69 11.83 -12.51 16.53
CA THR A 69 10.45 -12.65 16.98
C THR A 69 9.64 -13.48 15.97
N ARG A 70 8.86 -14.43 16.47
CA ARG A 70 7.93 -15.21 15.64
C ARG A 70 6.66 -14.41 15.39
N LEU A 71 6.15 -14.48 14.15
CA LEU A 71 4.93 -13.75 13.75
C LEU A 71 3.72 -14.12 14.62
N LYS A 72 3.58 -15.38 15.02
CA LYS A 72 2.48 -15.85 15.88
C LYS A 72 2.38 -15.13 17.24
N THR A 73 3.51 -14.56 17.72
CA THR A 73 3.55 -13.86 19.01
C THR A 73 3.28 -12.36 18.88
N MET A 74 3.13 -11.86 17.66
CA MET A 74 2.88 -10.46 17.38
C MET A 74 1.38 -10.13 17.42
N SER A 75 1.06 -8.89 17.80
CA SER A 75 -0.28 -8.35 17.63
C SER A 75 -0.62 -8.24 16.11
N LYS A 76 -1.91 -8.14 15.78
CA LYS A 76 -2.35 -7.91 14.40
C LYS A 76 -1.66 -6.68 13.79
N GLY A 77 -1.70 -5.53 14.46
CA GLY A 77 -1.07 -4.30 13.96
C GLY A 77 0.45 -4.40 13.80
N THR A 78 1.14 -5.19 14.63
CA THR A 78 2.58 -5.42 14.45
C THR A 78 2.87 -6.29 13.21
N LYS A 79 2.05 -7.31 12.93
CA LYS A 79 2.15 -8.12 11.70
C LYS A 79 1.90 -7.26 10.46
N GLU A 80 0.91 -6.38 10.49
CA GLU A 80 0.61 -5.43 9.41
C GLU A 80 1.79 -4.50 9.11
N LYS A 81 2.45 -3.99 10.16
CA LYS A 81 3.69 -3.20 10.00
C LYS A 81 4.83 -4.02 9.38
N VAL A 82 5.04 -5.27 9.80
CA VAL A 82 6.02 -6.15 9.16
C VAL A 82 5.69 -6.38 7.69
N GLN A 83 4.42 -6.63 7.36
CA GLN A 83 3.98 -6.82 5.98
C GLN A 83 4.20 -5.56 5.13
N LEU A 84 3.91 -4.38 5.67
CA LEU A 84 4.20 -3.11 5.01
C LEU A 84 5.69 -2.95 4.73
N ILE A 85 6.57 -3.25 5.71
CA ILE A 85 8.02 -3.20 5.53
C ILE A 85 8.45 -4.09 4.36
N LEU A 86 7.93 -5.32 4.27
CA LEU A 86 8.26 -6.23 3.17
C LEU A 86 7.87 -5.65 1.81
N VAL A 87 6.68 -5.06 1.72
CA VAL A 87 6.17 -4.46 0.48
C VAL A 87 6.97 -3.21 0.09
N MET A 88 7.24 -2.32 1.04
CA MET A 88 7.95 -1.06 0.80
C MET A 88 9.47 -1.23 0.65
N SER A 89 10.02 -2.39 1.01
CA SER A 89 11.43 -2.71 0.79
C SER A 89 11.71 -3.31 -0.60
N ARG A 90 10.71 -3.49 -1.44
CA ARG A 90 10.90 -3.76 -2.87
C ARG A 90 11.16 -2.46 -3.62
N ARG A 91 11.97 -2.52 -4.68
CA ARG A 91 12.17 -1.41 -5.63
C ARG A 91 11.21 -1.57 -6.82
N ALA A 92 9.92 -1.66 -6.52
CA ALA A 92 8.87 -1.85 -7.50
C ALA A 92 8.63 -0.58 -8.35
N GLN A 93 8.03 -0.76 -9.52
CA GLN A 93 7.55 0.34 -10.36
C GLN A 93 6.09 0.70 -10.04
N LEU A 94 5.33 -0.26 -9.49
CA LEU A 94 3.95 -0.05 -9.06
C LEU A 94 3.73 -0.67 -7.68
N TYR A 95 3.27 0.14 -6.75
CA TYR A 95 2.80 -0.31 -5.45
C TYR A 95 1.28 -0.30 -5.44
N LEU A 96 0.67 -1.44 -5.13
CA LEU A 96 -0.77 -1.59 -4.93
C LEU A 96 -1.01 -1.84 -3.44
N LEU A 97 -1.64 -0.90 -2.75
CA LEU A 97 -1.82 -0.94 -1.30
C LEU A 97 -3.32 -0.96 -0.99
N ASP A 98 -3.80 -2.10 -0.51
CA ASP A 98 -5.22 -2.32 -0.23
C ASP A 98 -5.50 -2.08 1.25
N GLU A 99 -6.24 -0.99 1.55
CA GLU A 99 -6.59 -0.54 2.90
C GLU A 99 -5.38 -0.49 3.88
N PRO A 100 -4.23 0.11 3.51
CA PRO A 100 -2.99 0.03 4.32
C PRO A 100 -3.12 0.67 5.70
N ILE A 101 -4.08 1.55 5.92
CA ILE A 101 -4.36 2.23 7.19
C ILE A 101 -5.69 1.78 7.82
N GLY A 102 -6.37 0.81 7.19
CA GLY A 102 -7.63 0.26 7.68
C GLY A 102 -7.44 -0.50 8.99
N GLY A 103 -8.30 -0.23 9.99
CA GLY A 103 -8.30 -0.98 11.25
C GLY A 103 -7.09 -0.77 12.18
N VAL A 104 -6.19 0.19 11.87
CA VAL A 104 -5.08 0.56 12.76
C VAL A 104 -5.43 1.80 13.59
N ASP A 105 -4.77 1.93 14.75
CA ASP A 105 -4.94 3.10 15.60
C ASP A 105 -4.38 4.37 14.93
N PRO A 106 -4.90 5.57 15.27
CA PRO A 106 -4.50 6.83 14.63
C PRO A 106 -3.00 7.10 14.65
N ALA A 107 -2.30 6.78 15.75
CA ALA A 107 -0.85 7.01 15.84
C ALA A 107 -0.06 6.09 14.88
N ALA A 108 -0.56 4.87 14.66
CA ALA A 108 0.04 3.94 13.71
C ALA A 108 -0.22 4.35 12.24
N ARG A 109 -1.32 5.06 11.94
CA ARG A 109 -1.61 5.57 10.59
C ARG A 109 -0.55 6.53 10.08
N ASP A 110 -0.15 7.50 10.90
CA ASP A 110 0.91 8.45 10.56
C ASP A 110 2.23 7.74 10.24
N TYR A 111 2.56 6.71 11.02
CA TYR A 111 3.75 5.90 10.75
C TYR A 111 3.65 5.19 9.40
N ILE A 112 2.52 4.56 9.10
CA ILE A 112 2.28 3.83 7.85
C ILE A 112 2.39 4.78 6.66
N LEU A 113 1.68 5.92 6.71
CA LEU A 113 1.72 6.91 5.63
C LEU A 113 3.12 7.47 5.40
N ASN A 114 3.82 7.86 6.47
CA ASN A 114 5.20 8.31 6.36
C ASN A 114 6.13 7.22 5.78
N THR A 115 5.90 5.96 6.14
CA THR A 115 6.64 4.82 5.60
C THR A 115 6.41 4.67 4.10
N ILE A 116 5.17 4.77 3.65
CA ILE A 116 4.83 4.72 2.22
C ILE A 116 5.51 5.88 1.48
N LEU A 117 5.28 7.12 1.93
CA LEU A 117 5.75 8.33 1.25
C LEU A 117 7.28 8.45 1.17
N ARG A 118 8.01 7.88 2.12
CA ARG A 118 9.49 7.95 2.15
C ARG A 118 10.18 6.78 1.45
N ASN A 119 9.46 5.72 1.17
CA ASN A 119 10.09 4.45 0.76
C ASN A 119 9.66 3.94 -0.62
N TYR A 120 8.76 4.60 -1.35
CA TYR A 120 8.55 4.23 -2.75
C TYR A 120 9.66 4.80 -3.65
N SER A 121 9.88 4.17 -4.80
CA SER A 121 10.90 4.60 -5.77
C SER A 121 10.44 5.88 -6.49
N GLU A 122 11.34 6.83 -6.75
CA GLU A 122 11.01 8.15 -7.36
C GLU A 122 10.22 8.05 -8.68
N ASN A 123 10.42 6.97 -9.45
CA ASN A 123 9.74 6.74 -10.73
C ASN A 123 8.60 5.70 -10.61
N ALA A 124 8.17 5.38 -9.39
CA ALA A 124 7.10 4.43 -9.17
C ALA A 124 5.75 5.13 -9.00
N SER A 125 4.69 4.42 -9.37
CA SER A 125 3.32 4.80 -9.03
C SER A 125 2.87 4.07 -7.76
N VAL A 126 2.12 4.78 -6.91
CA VAL A 126 1.46 4.19 -5.73
C VAL A 126 -0.04 4.31 -5.93
N VAL A 127 -0.73 3.17 -5.97
CA VAL A 127 -2.20 3.11 -5.96
C VAL A 127 -2.63 2.57 -4.60
N LEU A 128 -3.44 3.35 -3.90
CA LEU A 128 -3.88 3.05 -2.55
C LEU A 128 -5.41 3.06 -2.51
N SER A 129 -6.03 1.96 -2.07
CA SER A 129 -7.44 1.91 -1.77
C SER A 129 -7.70 2.26 -0.31
N THR A 130 -8.67 3.13 -0.03
CA THR A 130 -9.09 3.44 1.33
C THR A 130 -10.43 4.15 1.36
N HIS A 131 -11.12 4.03 2.50
CA HIS A 131 -12.27 4.85 2.86
C HIS A 131 -11.91 5.98 3.86
N LEU A 132 -10.66 6.05 4.31
CA LEU A 132 -10.16 7.02 5.29
C LEU A 132 -9.48 8.20 4.57
N ILE A 133 -10.22 8.90 3.73
CA ILE A 133 -9.69 9.92 2.81
C ILE A 133 -9.05 11.07 3.56
N GLY A 134 -9.67 11.57 4.64
CA GLY A 134 -9.16 12.69 5.41
C GLY A 134 -7.76 12.48 5.99
N ASP A 135 -7.36 11.21 6.23
CA ASP A 135 -6.04 10.89 6.75
C ASP A 135 -4.93 10.98 5.69
N ILE A 136 -5.28 10.76 4.39
CA ILE A 136 -4.30 10.64 3.31
C ILE A 136 -4.37 11.75 2.26
N GLU A 137 -5.43 12.55 2.25
CA GLU A 137 -5.72 13.53 1.18
C GLU A 137 -4.55 14.46 0.82
N ARG A 138 -3.71 14.80 1.81
CA ARG A 138 -2.56 15.69 1.63
C ARG A 138 -1.41 15.04 0.85
N ALA A 139 -1.46 13.73 0.70
CA ALA A 139 -0.42 12.93 0.05
C ALA A 139 -0.84 12.43 -1.34
N LEU A 140 -2.06 12.76 -1.78
CA LEU A 140 -2.60 12.30 -3.05
C LEU A 140 -2.37 13.31 -4.17
N ASP A 141 -1.91 12.84 -5.32
CA ASP A 141 -1.87 13.61 -6.57
C ASP A 141 -3.21 13.52 -7.30
N GLU A 142 -3.78 12.32 -7.36
CA GLU A 142 -5.02 12.02 -8.07
C GLU A 142 -5.98 11.19 -7.22
N VAL A 143 -7.25 11.31 -7.49
CA VAL A 143 -8.31 10.52 -6.87
C VAL A 143 -9.16 9.83 -7.92
N LEU A 144 -9.46 8.54 -7.66
CA LEU A 144 -10.38 7.74 -8.45
C LEU A 144 -11.50 7.25 -7.53
N MET A 145 -12.73 7.67 -7.81
CA MET A 145 -13.91 7.26 -7.04
C MET A 145 -14.72 6.22 -7.80
N LEU A 146 -15.07 5.14 -7.10
CA LEU A 146 -15.89 4.07 -7.64
C LEU A 146 -17.30 4.17 -7.06
N LYS A 147 -18.32 4.16 -7.91
CA LYS A 147 -19.73 4.12 -7.52
C LYS A 147 -20.51 3.24 -8.49
N ASP A 148 -21.43 2.45 -7.99
CA ASP A 148 -22.29 1.57 -8.78
C ASP A 148 -21.52 0.68 -9.78
N ASN A 149 -20.40 0.12 -9.32
CA ASN A 149 -19.46 -0.72 -10.10
C ASN A 149 -18.82 -0.03 -11.32
N THR A 150 -18.79 1.30 -11.33
CA THR A 150 -18.16 2.10 -12.38
C THR A 150 -17.20 3.13 -11.81
N VAL A 151 -16.29 3.63 -12.64
CA VAL A 151 -15.49 4.80 -12.32
C VAL A 151 -16.43 6.02 -12.38
N PHE A 152 -16.73 6.57 -11.21
CA PHE A 152 -17.56 7.77 -11.07
C PHE A 152 -16.77 9.04 -11.36
N LEU A 153 -15.53 9.10 -10.86
CA LEU A 153 -14.63 10.22 -11.01
C LEU A 153 -13.19 9.72 -11.12
N HIS A 154 -12.39 10.34 -11.99
CA HIS A 154 -10.93 10.26 -11.99
C HIS A 154 -10.38 11.65 -12.30
N GLN A 155 -9.70 12.28 -11.33
CA GLN A 155 -9.27 13.67 -11.43
C GLN A 155 -8.10 13.97 -10.49
N GLY A 156 -7.29 14.99 -10.81
CA GLY A 156 -6.31 15.56 -9.92
C GLY A 156 -6.94 16.15 -8.65
N VAL A 157 -6.29 15.97 -7.50
CA VAL A 157 -6.82 16.44 -6.20
C VAL A 157 -6.98 17.97 -6.19
N ASP A 158 -6.01 18.70 -6.72
CA ASP A 158 -6.08 20.16 -6.76
C ASP A 158 -7.17 20.67 -7.71
N GLU A 159 -7.35 20.01 -8.86
CA GLU A 159 -8.43 20.31 -9.80
C GLU A 159 -9.81 20.07 -9.17
N LEU A 160 -9.96 18.97 -8.39
CA LEU A 160 -11.20 18.68 -7.68
C LEU A 160 -11.51 19.78 -6.65
N ARG A 161 -10.50 20.18 -5.87
CA ARG A 161 -10.64 21.26 -4.87
C ARG A 161 -11.03 22.59 -5.50
N GLU A 162 -10.41 22.96 -6.62
CA GLU A 162 -10.74 24.17 -7.36
C GLU A 162 -12.15 24.15 -7.93
N ALA A 163 -12.56 23.00 -8.50
CA ALA A 163 -13.86 22.84 -9.15
C ALA A 163 -15.03 22.85 -8.15
N HIS A 164 -14.85 22.27 -6.96
CA HIS A 164 -15.93 22.09 -5.98
C HIS A 164 -15.81 22.96 -4.73
N GLY A 165 -14.66 23.63 -4.51
CA GLY A 165 -14.45 24.51 -3.36
C GLY A 165 -14.43 23.78 -2.01
N CYS A 166 -14.17 22.48 -2.00
CA CYS A 166 -14.16 21.64 -0.82
C CYS A 166 -13.01 20.60 -0.87
N SER A 167 -12.75 19.93 0.25
CA SER A 167 -11.77 18.84 0.30
C SER A 167 -12.28 17.58 -0.42
N VAL A 168 -11.35 16.66 -0.73
CA VAL A 168 -11.72 15.36 -1.32
C VAL A 168 -12.60 14.55 -0.36
N ASP A 169 -12.32 14.61 0.96
CA ASP A 169 -13.14 13.94 1.98
C ASP A 169 -14.56 14.52 2.05
N GLU A 170 -14.72 15.84 2.00
CA GLU A 170 -16.03 16.51 1.98
C GLU A 170 -16.82 16.15 0.71
N TYR A 171 -16.17 16.21 -0.45
CA TYR A 171 -16.78 15.82 -1.72
C TYR A 171 -17.20 14.35 -1.73
N PHE A 172 -16.34 13.45 -1.26
CA PHE A 172 -16.67 12.03 -1.13
C PHE A 172 -17.90 11.81 -0.25
N ARG A 173 -17.96 12.45 0.92
CA ARG A 173 -19.12 12.36 1.82
C ARG A 173 -20.40 12.88 1.19
N GLU A 174 -20.32 13.94 0.37
CA GLU A 174 -21.47 14.46 -0.35
C GLU A 174 -22.01 13.47 -1.40
N VAL A 175 -21.09 12.94 -2.24
CA VAL A 175 -21.43 12.00 -3.33
C VAL A 175 -21.95 10.66 -2.82
N PHE A 176 -21.44 10.18 -1.67
CA PHE A 176 -21.75 8.87 -1.09
C PHE A 176 -22.70 8.95 0.13
N ARG A 177 -23.30 10.11 0.39
CA ARG A 177 -24.40 10.19 1.36
C ARG A 177 -25.53 9.27 0.92
N ALA A 178 -25.88 8.30 1.82
CA ALA A 178 -27.05 7.46 1.69
C ALA A 178 -28.30 8.23 2.10
#